data_b7c15f43edefc1673802a3b9c43d5f1d
#
_entry.id   b7c15f43edefc1673802a3b9c43d5f1d
#
_cell.length_a   1.000
_cell.length_b   1.000
_cell.length_c   1.000
_cell.angle_alpha   90.00
_cell.angle_beta   90.00
_cell.angle_gamma   90.00
#
_symmetry.space_group_name_H-M   'P 1'
#
loop_
_entity.id
_entity.type
_entity.pdbx_description
1 polymer ?
#
loop_
_entity_poly.entity_id
_entity_poly.type
_entity_poly.pdbx_seq_one_letter_code
_entity_poly.pdbx_strand_id
1 'polypeptide(L)' 'MDPDNIELNSINKLFEYEKQAREIDECRDIDELKQMLKTSIKLYLKQQEVVSNMGIK' A
#
# COMPACT_ATOMS: atom_id res chain seq x y z
N MET A 1 7.65 -12.72 -4.08
CA MET A 1 7.18 -11.55 -4.84
C MET A 1 8.14 -10.38 -4.65
N ASP A 2 8.57 -9.81 -5.73
CA ASP A 2 9.54 -8.72 -5.70
C ASP A 2 8.80 -7.41 -6.02
N PRO A 3 8.75 -6.47 -5.08
CA PRO A 3 8.06 -5.21 -5.33
C PRO A 3 8.65 -4.43 -6.51
N ASP A 4 9.92 -4.66 -6.82
CA ASP A 4 10.54 -3.95 -7.94
C ASP A 4 10.01 -4.40 -9.29
N ASN A 5 9.31 -5.55 -9.34
CA ASN A 5 8.70 -6.03 -10.57
C ASN A 5 7.32 -5.42 -10.83
N ILE A 6 6.80 -4.67 -9.87
CA ILE A 6 5.50 -4.01 -10.01
C ILE A 6 5.74 -2.58 -10.46
N GLU A 7 5.23 -2.23 -11.63
CA GLU A 7 5.39 -0.88 -12.16
C GLU A 7 4.21 -0.01 -11.82
N LEU A 8 4.51 1.19 -11.36
CA LEU A 8 3.50 2.21 -11.10
C LEU A 8 3.65 3.31 -12.15
N ASN A 9 2.62 3.49 -12.95
CA ASN A 9 2.68 4.45 -14.05
C ASN A 9 2.40 5.88 -13.63
N SER A 10 1.77 6.06 -12.48
CA SER A 10 1.49 7.39 -11.95
C SER A 10 2.66 7.88 -11.10
N ILE A 11 3.16 9.06 -11.42
CA ILE A 11 4.25 9.65 -10.64
C ILE A 11 3.84 9.85 -9.18
N ASN A 12 2.60 10.24 -8.96
CA ASN A 12 2.11 10.45 -7.59
C ASN A 12 2.10 9.14 -6.80
N LYS A 13 1.72 8.05 -7.45
CA LYS A 13 1.69 6.76 -6.79
C LYS A 13 3.09 6.21 -6.56
N LEU A 14 3.99 6.47 -7.49
CA LEU A 14 5.38 6.10 -7.32
C LEU A 14 6.00 6.83 -6.14
N PHE A 15 5.72 8.12 -6.01
CA PHE A 15 6.16 8.91 -4.87
C PHE A 15 5.63 8.34 -3.56
N GLU A 16 4.34 8.01 -3.53
CA GLU A 16 3.72 7.43 -2.35
C GLU A 16 4.37 6.11 -1.98
N TYR A 17 4.62 5.27 -2.97
CA TYR A 17 5.28 4.00 -2.71
C TYR A 17 6.67 4.22 -2.12
N GLU A 18 7.45 5.10 -2.72
CA GLU A 18 8.82 5.34 -2.25
C GLU A 18 8.85 5.89 -0.84
N LYS A 19 7.90 6.77 -0.52
CA LYS A 19 7.79 7.31 0.83
C LYS A 19 7.48 6.21 1.83
N GLN A 20 6.50 5.38 1.52
CA GLN A 20 6.11 4.29 2.41
C GLN A 20 7.20 3.24 2.53
N ALA A 21 7.88 2.92 1.44
CA ALA A 21 8.97 1.97 1.48
C ALA A 21 10.10 2.46 2.38
N ARG A 22 10.38 3.75 2.34
CA ARG A 22 11.40 4.33 3.20
C ARG A 22 11.00 4.25 4.67
N GLU A 23 9.73 4.51 4.97
CA GLU A 23 9.22 4.39 6.32
C GLU A 23 9.34 2.95 6.83
N ILE A 24 9.04 1.99 5.98
CA ILE A 24 9.18 0.58 6.34
C ILE A 24 10.64 0.24 6.60
N ASP A 25 11.54 0.70 5.74
CA ASP A 25 12.95 0.41 5.89
C ASP A 25 13.54 1.00 7.17
N GLU A 26 12.98 2.11 7.62
CA GLU A 26 13.44 2.78 8.84
C GLU A 26 12.77 2.24 10.09
N CYS A 27 11.73 1.45 9.93
CA CYS A 27 11.00 0.91 11.07
C CYS A 27 11.78 -0.24 11.70
N ARG A 28 12.04 -0.11 13.00
CA ARG A 28 12.79 -1.13 13.73
C ARG A 28 11.94 -1.88 14.73
N ASP A 29 10.68 -1.50 14.84
CA ASP A 29 9.73 -2.11 15.75
C ASP A 29 8.85 -3.08 14.96
N ILE A 30 8.95 -4.37 15.31
CA ILE A 30 8.20 -5.41 14.59
C ILE A 30 6.71 -5.24 14.76
N ASP A 31 6.26 -4.86 15.96
CA ASP A 31 4.83 -4.68 16.21
C ASP A 31 4.27 -3.53 15.36
N GLU A 32 5.03 -2.45 15.27
CA GLU A 32 4.65 -1.32 14.44
C GLU A 32 4.60 -1.71 12.97
N LEU A 33 5.56 -2.50 12.53
CA LEU A 33 5.60 -2.99 11.16
C LEU A 33 4.39 -3.86 10.85
N LYS A 34 4.00 -4.70 11.80
CA LYS A 34 2.80 -5.52 11.64
C LYS A 34 1.55 -4.66 11.52
N GLN A 35 1.47 -3.59 12.32
CA GLN A 35 0.34 -2.66 12.23
C GLN A 35 0.29 -1.99 10.87
N MET A 36 1.43 -1.58 10.35
CA MET A 36 1.49 -0.96 9.04
C MET A 36 1.00 -1.89 7.95
N LEU A 37 1.41 -3.16 8.01
CA LEU A 37 0.96 -4.16 7.05
C LEU A 37 -0.54 -4.39 7.14
N LYS A 38 -1.07 -4.52 8.34
CA LYS A 38 -2.51 -4.74 8.53
C LYS A 38 -3.30 -3.54 8.03
N THR A 39 -2.82 -2.35 8.30
CA THR A 39 -3.47 -1.13 7.83
C THR A 39 -3.50 -1.09 6.31
N SER A 40 -2.38 -1.44 5.68
CA SER A 40 -2.30 -1.46 4.22
C SER A 40 -3.29 -2.43 3.61
N ILE A 41 -3.42 -3.61 4.21
CA ILE A 41 -4.36 -4.61 3.73
C ILE A 41 -5.80 -4.10 3.84
N LYS A 42 -6.13 -3.49 4.97
CA LYS A 42 -7.48 -2.94 5.16
C LYS A 42 -7.79 -1.83 4.16
N LEU A 43 -6.84 -0.96 3.94
CA LEU A 43 -7.04 0.11 2.97
C LEU A 43 -7.24 -0.43 1.57
N TYR A 44 -6.48 -1.44 1.20
CA TYR A 44 -6.61 -2.08 -0.10
C TYR A 44 -8.01 -2.70 -0.27
N LEU A 45 -8.44 -3.44 0.74
CA LEU A 45 -9.77 -4.08 0.69
C LEU A 45 -10.88 -3.04 0.69
N LYS A 46 -10.71 -1.97 1.47
CA LYS A 46 -11.69 -0.89 1.51
C LYS A 46 -11.80 -0.23 0.14
N GLN A 47 -10.69 -0.05 -0.53
CA GLN A 47 -10.67 0.53 -1.86
C GLN A 47 -11.46 -0.34 -2.85
N GLN A 48 -11.31 -1.66 -2.74
CA GLN A 48 -12.07 -2.57 -3.58
C GLN A 48 -13.57 -2.48 -3.30
N GLU A 49 -13.95 -2.35 -2.02
CA GLU A 49 -15.35 -2.17 -1.66
C GLU A 49 -15.95 -0.93 -2.29
N VAL A 50 -15.21 0.17 -2.21
CA VAL A 50 -15.69 1.45 -2.75
C VAL A 50 -15.90 1.33 -4.26
N VAL A 51 -14.97 0.73 -4.97
CA VAL A 51 -15.11 0.52 -6.40
C VAL A 51 -16.32 -0.34 -6.73
N SER A 52 -16.52 -1.42 -5.99
CA SER A 52 -17.68 -2.29 -6.19
C SER A 52 -18.99 -1.54 -5.94
N ASN A 53 -19.02 -0.73 -4.87
CA ASN A 53 -20.24 0.00 -4.50
C ASN A 53 -20.57 1.11 -5.47
N MET A 54 -19.63 1.54 -6.27
CA MET A 54 -19.88 2.54 -7.30
C MET A 54 -20.56 1.97 -8.54
N GLY A 55 -20.90 0.70 -8.49
CA GLY A 55 -21.67 0.09 -9.57
C GLY A 55 -20.85 -0.23 -10.80
N ILE A 56 -19.57 -0.20 -10.69
CA ILE A 56 -18.69 -0.56 -11.79
C ILE A 56 -18.58 -2.08 -11.84
N LYS A 57 -19.14 -2.63 -12.85
CA LYS A 57 -19.14 -4.09 -12.97
C LYS A 57 -18.56 -4.51 -14.28
#